data_a6eeefe4d500ccecad411d9a5763d4bc
#
_entry.id   a6eeefe4d500ccecad411d9a5763d4bc
#
_cell.length_a   1.000
_cell.length_b   1.000
_cell.length_c   1.000
_cell.angle_alpha   90.00
_cell.angle_beta   90.00
_cell.angle_gamma   90.00
#
_symmetry.space_group_name_H-M   'P 1'
#
loop_
_entity.id
_entity.type
_entity.pdbx_description
1 polymer ?
#
loop_
_entity_poly.entity_id
_entity_poly.type
_entity_poly.pdbx_seq_one_letter_code
_entity_poly.pdbx_strand_id
1 'polypeptide(L)'
;MTRKLAGFGLAFALAELAAAYLPPLASLLTAALFISLFLFAAFTQRRAACFVLPAVAGLLAGLVWSAAYQLAVVKPAQSLARQTYACTAIVQPDAETSWQPGNVRATLLITRLDGRKNSLKVYCTDLPYSEAGDIITGQFQLQPLRADSYRMSRYAKDTWLGASYQADYIWQGTSDALPYRLYHLRQAFAKRLTTYLPQNLAGVEAAMLLGEKSELTDEWSDTFRTAGIAHLLAVSGLHVALLCGLFAMGQGRRSRFSVPRVLLQITVLLL
;
A
#
# COMPACT_ATOMS: atom_id res chain seq x y z
N MET A 1 -4.54 -5.50 32.75
CA MET A 1 -4.97 -4.52 31.71
C MET A 1 -4.76 -5.03 30.29
N THR A 2 -3.64 -5.63 29.96
CA THR A 2 -3.24 -6.10 28.60
C THR A 2 -4.25 -7.03 27.91
N ARG A 3 -4.85 -7.98 28.64
CA ARG A 3 -5.82 -8.94 28.03
C ARG A 3 -7.13 -8.32 27.55
N LYS A 4 -7.59 -7.23 28.19
CA LYS A 4 -8.83 -6.52 27.77
C LYS A 4 -8.61 -5.76 26.46
N LEU A 5 -7.47 -5.10 26.30
CA LEU A 5 -7.09 -4.43 25.06
C LEU A 5 -6.87 -5.42 23.91
N ALA A 6 -6.31 -6.60 24.20
CA ALA A 6 -6.15 -7.64 23.18
C ALA A 6 -7.52 -8.15 22.68
N GLY A 7 -8.50 -8.33 23.57
CA GLY A 7 -9.87 -8.71 23.18
C GLY A 7 -10.56 -7.65 22.33
N PHE A 8 -10.42 -6.37 22.68
CA PHE A 8 -10.91 -5.25 21.88
C PHE A 8 -10.27 -5.22 20.49
N GLY A 9 -8.92 -5.26 20.41
CA GLY A 9 -8.20 -5.20 19.16
C GLY A 9 -8.50 -6.38 18.22
N LEU A 10 -8.60 -7.59 18.76
CA LEU A 10 -8.96 -8.77 17.96
C LEU A 10 -10.37 -8.66 17.39
N ALA A 11 -11.35 -8.24 18.21
CA ALA A 11 -12.73 -8.09 17.78
C ALA A 11 -12.89 -6.96 16.75
N PHE A 12 -12.17 -5.85 16.92
CA PHE A 12 -12.10 -4.77 15.94
C PHE A 12 -11.56 -5.28 14.59
N ALA A 13 -10.43 -5.99 14.59
CA ALA A 13 -9.83 -6.55 13.39
C ALA A 13 -10.75 -7.56 12.68
N LEU A 14 -11.48 -8.39 13.44
CA LEU A 14 -12.47 -9.32 12.87
C LEU A 14 -13.64 -8.58 12.23
N ALA A 15 -14.12 -7.46 12.82
CA ALA A 15 -15.15 -6.63 12.23
C ALA A 15 -14.71 -6.02 10.89
N GLU A 16 -13.49 -5.49 10.83
CA GLU A 16 -12.90 -4.95 9.59
C GLU A 16 -12.73 -6.03 8.51
N LEU A 17 -12.24 -7.21 8.86
CA LEU A 17 -12.15 -8.33 7.94
C LEU A 17 -13.53 -8.74 7.42
N ALA A 18 -14.53 -8.85 8.28
CA ALA A 18 -15.89 -9.17 7.87
C ALA A 18 -16.46 -8.11 6.93
N ALA A 19 -16.26 -6.83 7.23
CA ALA A 19 -16.71 -5.73 6.37
C ALA A 19 -16.00 -5.68 5.01
N ALA A 20 -14.74 -6.12 4.94
CA ALA A 20 -13.95 -6.14 3.71
C ALA A 20 -14.34 -7.29 2.76
N TYR A 21 -14.66 -8.47 3.30
CA TYR A 21 -14.86 -9.69 2.50
C TYR A 21 -16.31 -10.12 2.35
N LEU A 22 -17.20 -9.71 3.26
CA LEU A 22 -18.59 -10.10 3.23
C LEU A 22 -19.48 -8.98 2.66
N PRO A 23 -20.60 -9.32 2.00
CA PRO A 23 -21.60 -8.33 1.62
C PRO A 23 -22.17 -7.66 2.89
N PRO A 24 -22.67 -6.41 2.80
CA PRO A 24 -23.06 -5.62 3.98
C PRO A 24 -24.05 -6.33 4.90
N LEU A 25 -25.01 -7.04 4.33
CA LEU A 25 -26.00 -7.83 5.09
C LEU A 25 -25.35 -8.98 5.86
N ALA A 26 -24.41 -9.70 5.24
CA ALA A 26 -23.72 -10.82 5.87
C ALA A 26 -22.76 -10.32 6.97
N SER A 27 -22.10 -9.19 6.79
CA SER A 27 -21.24 -8.60 7.82
C SER A 27 -22.04 -8.16 9.06
N LEU A 28 -23.25 -7.60 8.88
CA LEU A 28 -24.14 -7.27 9.98
C LEU A 28 -24.68 -8.52 10.71
N LEU A 29 -25.04 -9.57 9.97
CA LEU A 29 -25.50 -10.84 10.55
C LEU A 29 -24.40 -11.54 11.35
N THR A 30 -23.17 -11.58 10.83
CA THR A 30 -22.03 -12.14 11.55
C THR A 30 -21.71 -11.34 12.81
N ALA A 31 -21.76 -10.02 12.75
CA ALA A 31 -21.58 -9.18 13.94
C ALA A 31 -22.68 -9.42 14.98
N ALA A 32 -23.94 -9.48 14.57
CA ALA A 32 -25.06 -9.78 15.47
C ALA A 32 -24.91 -11.16 16.13
N LEU A 33 -24.47 -12.18 15.38
CA LEU A 33 -24.18 -13.51 15.89
C LEU A 33 -23.07 -13.48 16.94
N PHE A 34 -21.95 -12.80 16.65
CA PHE A 34 -20.86 -12.68 17.62
C PHE A 34 -21.26 -11.91 18.87
N ILE A 35 -22.02 -10.82 18.73
CA ILE A 35 -22.54 -10.07 19.87
C ILE A 35 -23.46 -10.96 20.72
N SER A 36 -24.38 -11.73 20.12
CA SER A 36 -25.27 -12.62 20.85
C SER A 36 -24.51 -13.73 21.58
N LEU A 37 -23.51 -14.35 20.95
CA LEU A 37 -22.64 -15.35 21.57
C LEU A 37 -21.84 -14.77 22.75
N PHE A 38 -21.31 -13.56 22.60
CA PHE A 38 -20.60 -12.89 23.66
C PHE A 38 -21.50 -12.52 24.84
N LEU A 39 -22.71 -12.03 24.57
CA LEU A 39 -23.69 -11.73 25.62
C LEU A 39 -24.14 -12.99 26.34
N PHE A 40 -24.37 -14.10 25.62
CA PHE A 40 -24.69 -15.40 26.21
C PHE A 40 -23.57 -15.88 27.11
N ALA A 41 -22.31 -15.81 26.67
CA ALA A 41 -21.15 -16.18 27.47
C ALA A 41 -20.98 -15.30 28.72
N ALA A 42 -21.31 -14.01 28.63
CA ALA A 42 -21.30 -13.11 29.79
C ALA A 42 -22.40 -13.43 30.81
N PHE A 43 -23.56 -13.86 30.32
CA PHE A 43 -24.71 -14.25 31.17
C PHE A 43 -24.40 -15.54 31.93
N THR A 44 -23.75 -16.52 31.28
CA THR A 44 -23.46 -17.83 31.87
C THR A 44 -22.26 -17.82 32.81
N GLN A 45 -21.28 -16.92 32.56
CA GLN A 45 -20.05 -16.86 33.37
C GLN A 45 -19.70 -15.41 33.74
N ARG A 46 -19.93 -15.02 34.99
CA ARG A 46 -19.63 -13.66 35.49
C ARG A 46 -18.16 -13.24 35.30
N ARG A 47 -17.21 -14.18 35.32
CA ARG A 47 -15.79 -13.90 35.04
C ARG A 47 -15.53 -13.59 33.55
N ALA A 48 -16.34 -14.13 32.64
CA ALA A 48 -16.23 -13.84 31.20
C ALA A 48 -16.69 -12.42 30.86
N ALA A 49 -17.60 -11.81 31.62
CA ALA A 49 -18.10 -10.46 31.39
C ALA A 49 -16.98 -9.39 31.28
N CYS A 50 -15.90 -9.55 32.03
CA CYS A 50 -14.75 -8.64 31.98
C CYS A 50 -14.00 -8.66 30.63
N PHE A 51 -14.13 -9.73 29.85
CA PHE A 51 -13.54 -9.87 28.51
C PHE A 51 -14.53 -9.60 27.40
N VAL A 52 -15.79 -9.91 27.65
CA VAL A 52 -16.90 -9.76 26.69
C VAL A 52 -17.14 -8.29 26.37
N LEU A 53 -17.20 -7.42 27.37
CA LEU A 53 -17.50 -6.01 27.16
C LEU A 53 -16.48 -5.30 26.26
N PRO A 54 -15.15 -5.43 26.46
CA PRO A 54 -14.17 -4.88 25.53
C PRO A 54 -14.27 -5.49 24.11
N ALA A 55 -14.56 -6.79 23.97
CA ALA A 55 -14.69 -7.43 22.67
C ALA A 55 -15.93 -6.92 21.90
N VAL A 56 -17.08 -6.77 22.56
CA VAL A 56 -18.29 -6.18 21.96
C VAL A 56 -18.04 -4.73 21.57
N ALA A 57 -17.38 -3.96 22.44
CA ALA A 57 -17.00 -2.57 22.13
C ALA A 57 -16.06 -2.48 20.91
N GLY A 58 -15.09 -3.40 20.80
CA GLY A 58 -14.19 -3.49 19.65
C GLY A 58 -14.95 -3.81 18.36
N LEU A 59 -15.87 -4.77 18.39
CA LEU A 59 -16.72 -5.14 17.26
C LEU A 59 -17.58 -3.96 16.78
N LEU A 60 -18.24 -3.29 17.69
CA LEU A 60 -19.07 -2.11 17.37
C LEU A 60 -18.22 -0.96 16.82
N ALA A 61 -17.06 -0.70 17.43
CA ALA A 61 -16.14 0.33 16.96
C ALA A 61 -15.64 0.03 15.54
N GLY A 62 -15.30 -1.22 15.21
CA GLY A 62 -14.90 -1.64 13.87
C GLY A 62 -16.02 -1.46 12.85
N LEU A 63 -17.24 -1.88 13.18
CA LEU A 63 -18.40 -1.71 12.29
C LEU A 63 -18.71 -0.21 12.03
N VAL A 64 -18.70 0.61 13.08
CA VAL A 64 -18.93 2.06 12.94
C VAL A 64 -17.84 2.70 12.10
N TRP A 65 -16.56 2.33 12.35
CA TRP A 65 -15.43 2.81 11.57
C TRP A 65 -15.55 2.42 10.10
N SER A 66 -15.80 1.14 9.81
CA SER A 66 -15.97 0.63 8.45
C SER A 66 -17.13 1.33 7.73
N ALA A 67 -18.27 1.51 8.39
CA ALA A 67 -19.42 2.23 7.83
C ALA A 67 -19.08 3.70 7.55
N ALA A 68 -18.43 4.38 8.49
CA ALA A 68 -18.00 5.77 8.31
C ALA A 68 -17.00 5.91 7.16
N TYR A 69 -16.03 5.01 7.07
CA TYR A 69 -15.06 4.99 5.98
C TYR A 69 -15.72 4.73 4.62
N GLN A 70 -16.65 3.79 4.55
CA GLN A 70 -17.44 3.53 3.34
C GLN A 70 -18.22 4.76 2.88
N LEU A 71 -18.86 5.46 3.80
CA LEU A 71 -19.66 6.65 3.50
C LEU A 71 -18.81 7.87 3.14
N ALA A 72 -17.70 8.07 3.85
CA ALA A 72 -16.88 9.27 3.70
C ALA A 72 -15.85 9.18 2.55
N VAL A 73 -15.36 7.96 2.24
CA VAL A 73 -14.26 7.76 1.29
C VAL A 73 -14.70 6.94 0.08
N VAL A 74 -15.22 5.73 0.32
CA VAL A 74 -15.46 4.77 -0.78
C VAL A 74 -16.61 5.19 -1.67
N LYS A 75 -17.76 5.52 -1.10
CA LYS A 75 -18.94 5.93 -1.89
C LYS A 75 -18.72 7.19 -2.70
N PRO A 76 -18.14 8.28 -2.14
CA PRO A 76 -17.82 9.47 -2.95
C PRO A 76 -16.84 9.16 -4.09
N ALA A 77 -15.83 8.33 -3.85
CA ALA A 77 -14.92 7.89 -4.91
C ALA A 77 -15.69 7.11 -5.99
N GLN A 78 -16.48 6.11 -5.62
CA GLN A 78 -17.26 5.29 -6.55
C GLN A 78 -18.33 6.07 -7.32
N SER A 79 -18.85 7.17 -6.79
CA SER A 79 -19.83 8.02 -7.50
C SER A 79 -19.23 8.70 -8.72
N LEU A 80 -17.91 8.84 -8.79
CA LEU A 80 -17.19 9.38 -9.96
C LEU A 80 -17.00 8.33 -11.08
N ALA A 81 -17.36 7.07 -10.83
CA ALA A 81 -17.20 6.02 -11.82
C ALA A 81 -18.11 6.21 -13.04
N ARG A 82 -17.66 5.68 -14.21
CA ARG A 82 -18.38 5.69 -15.49
C ARG A 82 -18.46 7.05 -16.19
N GLN A 83 -17.68 8.02 -15.75
CA GLN A 83 -17.60 9.33 -16.40
C GLN A 83 -16.16 9.60 -16.83
N THR A 84 -16.01 10.46 -17.84
CA THR A 84 -14.72 10.92 -18.32
C THR A 84 -14.46 12.32 -17.76
N TYR A 85 -13.26 12.50 -17.22
CA TYR A 85 -12.85 13.75 -16.60
C TYR A 85 -11.51 14.21 -17.16
N ALA A 86 -11.33 15.52 -17.24
CA ALA A 86 -10.03 16.13 -17.44
C ALA A 86 -9.26 16.09 -16.11
N CYS A 87 -8.22 15.26 -16.05
CA CYS A 87 -7.46 15.03 -14.82
C CYS A 87 -6.04 15.55 -14.93
N THR A 88 -5.55 16.18 -13.84
CA THR A 88 -4.10 16.31 -13.60
C THR A 88 -3.73 15.31 -12.56
N ALA A 89 -2.75 14.45 -12.87
CA ALA A 89 -2.36 13.35 -12.01
C ALA A 89 -0.85 13.24 -11.88
N ILE A 90 -0.38 12.64 -10.80
CA ILE A 90 1.04 12.31 -10.57
C ILE A 90 1.17 10.79 -10.59
N VAL A 91 2.08 10.28 -11.40
CA VAL A 91 2.37 8.84 -11.50
C VAL A 91 3.05 8.37 -10.22
N GLN A 92 2.50 7.32 -9.60
CA GLN A 92 3.05 6.76 -8.36
C GLN A 92 4.22 5.81 -8.65
N PRO A 93 5.08 5.51 -7.64
CA PRO A 93 6.25 4.64 -7.78
C PRO A 93 5.97 3.16 -8.03
N ASP A 94 4.75 2.78 -8.38
CA ASP A 94 4.33 1.42 -8.72
C ASP A 94 4.09 1.20 -10.21
N ALA A 95 4.66 2.07 -11.05
CA ALA A 95 4.54 1.96 -12.50
C ALA A 95 5.26 0.68 -13.01
N GLU A 96 4.51 -0.13 -13.74
CA GLU A 96 4.98 -1.38 -14.34
C GLU A 96 4.68 -1.38 -15.84
N THR A 97 5.46 -2.11 -16.62
CA THR A 97 5.20 -2.28 -18.06
C THR A 97 3.82 -2.90 -18.28
N SER A 98 3.06 -2.35 -19.23
CA SER A 98 1.75 -2.88 -19.61
C SER A 98 1.89 -4.03 -20.63
N TRP A 99 0.79 -4.74 -20.85
CA TRP A 99 0.66 -5.74 -21.93
C TRP A 99 0.80 -5.13 -23.32
N GLN A 100 0.47 -3.85 -23.47
CA GLN A 100 0.60 -3.11 -24.72
C GLN A 100 2.00 -2.48 -24.78
N PRO A 101 2.76 -2.71 -25.86
CA PRO A 101 4.06 -2.09 -26.04
C PRO A 101 3.95 -0.54 -25.98
N GLY A 102 4.81 0.10 -25.22
CA GLY A 102 4.83 1.55 -25.06
C GLY A 102 3.88 2.10 -23.99
N ASN A 103 3.05 1.27 -23.37
CA ASN A 103 2.18 1.67 -22.27
C ASN A 103 2.68 1.13 -20.93
N VAL A 104 2.28 1.80 -19.85
CA VAL A 104 2.58 1.40 -18.47
C VAL A 104 1.29 1.24 -17.68
N ARG A 105 1.34 0.41 -16.66
CA ARG A 105 0.31 0.28 -15.63
C ARG A 105 0.82 0.98 -14.38
N ALA A 106 0.06 1.92 -13.87
CA ALA A 106 0.47 2.68 -12.70
C ALA A 106 -0.72 3.12 -11.86
N THR A 107 -0.48 3.33 -10.58
CA THR A 107 -1.39 4.09 -9.76
C THR A 107 -1.16 5.58 -10.02
N LEU A 108 -2.22 6.32 -10.26
CA LEU A 108 -2.22 7.76 -10.47
C LEU A 108 -2.83 8.46 -9.26
N LEU A 109 -2.14 9.44 -8.73
CA LEU A 109 -2.69 10.36 -7.74
C LEU A 109 -3.31 11.56 -8.50
N ILE A 110 -4.62 11.59 -8.65
CA ILE A 110 -5.32 12.71 -9.26
C ILE A 110 -5.29 13.89 -8.29
N THR A 111 -4.61 14.96 -8.70
CA THR A 111 -4.49 16.19 -7.92
C THR A 111 -5.55 17.22 -8.31
N ARG A 112 -6.03 17.16 -9.55
CA ARG A 112 -7.13 17.98 -10.06
C ARG A 112 -8.06 17.14 -10.93
N LEU A 113 -9.36 17.35 -10.73
CA LEU A 113 -10.45 16.74 -11.49
C LEU A 113 -11.31 17.89 -12.03
N ASP A 114 -11.38 18.06 -13.35
CA ASP A 114 -12.06 19.19 -14.03
C ASP A 114 -11.69 20.56 -13.41
N GLY A 115 -10.39 20.76 -13.16
CA GLY A 115 -9.85 21.99 -12.57
C GLY A 115 -10.02 22.12 -11.05
N ARG A 116 -10.83 21.29 -10.39
CA ARG A 116 -11.01 21.30 -8.94
C ARG A 116 -9.94 20.45 -8.25
N LYS A 117 -9.40 20.95 -7.15
CA LYS A 117 -8.47 20.16 -6.30
C LYS A 117 -9.12 18.86 -5.84
N ASN A 118 -8.43 17.76 -6.02
CA ASN A 118 -8.83 16.45 -5.55
C ASN A 118 -7.60 15.71 -4.97
N SER A 119 -7.82 14.59 -4.30
CA SER A 119 -6.78 13.67 -3.85
C SER A 119 -7.32 12.25 -3.94
N LEU A 120 -7.37 11.74 -5.17
CA LEU A 120 -7.94 10.43 -5.47
C LEU A 120 -6.88 9.55 -6.12
N LYS A 121 -6.67 8.36 -5.57
CA LYS A 121 -5.83 7.35 -6.21
C LYS A 121 -6.67 6.48 -7.13
N VAL A 122 -6.22 6.33 -8.37
CA VAL A 122 -6.85 5.48 -9.38
C VAL A 122 -5.79 4.58 -10.04
N TYR A 123 -6.18 3.38 -10.41
CA TYR A 123 -5.29 2.44 -11.09
C TYR A 123 -5.52 2.49 -12.60
N CYS A 124 -4.52 2.92 -13.36
CA CYS A 124 -4.55 2.99 -14.82
C CYS A 124 -3.77 1.81 -15.42
N THR A 125 -4.35 1.15 -16.44
CA THR A 125 -3.75 -0.03 -17.09
C THR A 125 -3.13 0.25 -18.45
N ASP A 126 -3.43 1.38 -19.04
CA ASP A 126 -3.14 1.75 -20.42
C ASP A 126 -2.59 3.17 -20.56
N LEU A 127 -1.83 3.60 -19.56
CA LEU A 127 -1.18 4.90 -19.57
C LEU A 127 -0.05 4.91 -20.61
N PRO A 128 0.09 5.95 -21.45
CA PRO A 128 1.30 6.16 -22.25
C PRO A 128 2.54 6.16 -21.37
N TYR A 129 3.70 5.77 -21.95
CA TYR A 129 4.94 5.67 -21.20
C TYR A 129 5.16 6.88 -20.30
N SER A 130 5.30 6.63 -19.02
CA SER A 130 5.47 7.63 -17.97
C SER A 130 6.28 7.04 -16.83
N GLU A 131 7.07 7.87 -16.19
CA GLU A 131 7.89 7.48 -15.04
C GLU A 131 7.24 7.94 -13.73
N ALA A 132 7.66 7.32 -12.63
CA ALA A 132 7.18 7.73 -11.31
C ALA A 132 7.56 9.17 -11.00
N GLY A 133 6.59 9.94 -10.53
CA GLY A 133 6.75 11.38 -10.28
C GLY A 133 6.30 12.26 -11.43
N ASP A 134 6.07 11.72 -12.64
CA ASP A 134 5.58 12.52 -13.76
C ASP A 134 4.22 13.12 -13.44
N ILE A 135 4.10 14.42 -13.74
CA ILE A 135 2.86 15.16 -13.67
C ILE A 135 2.27 15.17 -15.06
N ILE A 136 1.11 14.55 -15.20
CA ILE A 136 0.44 14.37 -16.48
C ILE A 136 -0.96 15.00 -16.43
N THR A 137 -1.39 15.50 -17.56
CA THR A 137 -2.78 15.92 -17.78
C THR A 137 -3.34 15.16 -18.96
N GLY A 138 -4.60 14.77 -18.86
CA GLY A 138 -5.28 14.02 -19.91
C GLY A 138 -6.73 13.76 -19.56
N GLN A 139 -7.45 13.18 -20.51
CA GLN A 139 -8.82 12.70 -20.29
C GLN A 139 -8.79 11.25 -19.84
N PHE A 140 -9.38 10.97 -18.69
CA PHE A 140 -9.44 9.65 -18.09
C PHE A 140 -10.89 9.26 -17.82
N GLN A 141 -11.29 8.10 -18.30
CA GLN A 141 -12.55 7.49 -17.93
C GLN A 141 -12.37 6.70 -16.64
N LEU A 142 -13.02 7.14 -15.57
CA LEU A 142 -13.00 6.45 -14.29
C LEU A 142 -13.96 5.26 -14.32
N GLN A 143 -13.49 4.11 -13.82
CA GLN A 143 -14.24 2.85 -13.84
C GLN A 143 -14.14 2.16 -12.46
N PRO A 144 -15.12 1.32 -12.08
CA PRO A 144 -14.95 0.44 -10.92
C PRO A 144 -13.75 -0.47 -11.14
N LEU A 145 -12.99 -0.77 -10.07
CA LEU A 145 -11.89 -1.73 -10.16
C LEU A 145 -12.42 -3.10 -10.61
N ARG A 146 -11.67 -3.74 -11.49
CA ARG A 146 -11.97 -5.12 -11.93
C ARG A 146 -11.95 -6.06 -10.72
N ALA A 147 -12.82 -7.06 -10.75
CA ALA A 147 -12.89 -8.12 -9.74
C ALA A 147 -11.77 -9.15 -9.99
N ASP A 148 -10.53 -8.76 -9.78
CA ASP A 148 -9.34 -9.59 -9.89
C ASP A 148 -8.74 -9.90 -8.50
N SER A 149 -7.75 -10.79 -8.44
CA SER A 149 -7.04 -11.19 -7.22
C SER A 149 -6.30 -10.02 -6.56
N TYR A 150 -6.00 -8.96 -7.30
CA TYR A 150 -5.27 -7.80 -6.80
C TYR A 150 -6.18 -6.69 -6.26
N ARG A 151 -7.51 -6.81 -6.40
CA ARG A 151 -8.46 -5.78 -5.97
C ARG A 151 -8.32 -5.41 -4.49
N MET A 152 -8.16 -6.41 -3.61
CA MET A 152 -7.99 -6.17 -2.18
C MET A 152 -6.67 -5.47 -1.86
N SER A 153 -5.60 -5.82 -2.57
CA SER A 153 -4.32 -5.13 -2.44
C SER A 153 -4.40 -3.65 -2.86
N ARG A 154 -5.19 -3.36 -3.91
CA ARG A 154 -5.44 -1.97 -4.34
C ARG A 154 -6.27 -1.20 -3.32
N TYR A 155 -7.30 -1.81 -2.76
CA TYR A 155 -8.09 -1.21 -1.67
C TYR A 155 -7.23 -0.90 -0.44
N ALA A 156 -6.30 -1.77 -0.08
CA ALA A 156 -5.36 -1.54 1.01
C ALA A 156 -4.41 -0.34 0.75
N LYS A 157 -4.25 0.07 -0.52
CA LYS A 157 -3.49 1.25 -0.94
C LYS A 157 -4.37 2.48 -1.22
N ASP A 158 -5.61 2.51 -0.72
CA ASP A 158 -6.60 3.57 -0.95
C ASP A 158 -6.94 3.81 -2.44
N THR A 159 -6.84 2.77 -3.26
CA THR A 159 -7.17 2.83 -4.68
C THR A 159 -8.52 2.17 -4.90
N TRP A 160 -9.56 2.97 -5.12
CA TRP A 160 -10.96 2.52 -5.18
C TRP A 160 -11.51 2.44 -6.59
N LEU A 161 -10.85 3.12 -7.54
CA LEU A 161 -11.26 3.20 -8.94
C LEU A 161 -10.14 2.76 -9.86
N GLY A 162 -10.52 2.20 -11.00
CA GLY A 162 -9.70 2.10 -12.18
C GLY A 162 -9.82 3.36 -13.03
N ALA A 163 -8.85 3.59 -13.88
CA ALA A 163 -8.87 4.62 -14.90
C ALA A 163 -8.46 4.01 -16.23
N SER A 164 -9.09 4.47 -17.32
CA SER A 164 -8.67 4.19 -18.68
C SER A 164 -8.33 5.52 -19.33
N TYR A 165 -7.13 5.61 -19.87
CA TYR A 165 -6.72 6.79 -20.65
C TYR A 165 -7.52 6.85 -21.95
N GLN A 166 -7.98 8.06 -22.31
CA GLN A 166 -8.77 8.26 -23.52
C GLN A 166 -8.06 9.16 -24.53
N ALA A 167 -7.64 10.34 -24.12
CA ALA A 167 -7.08 11.34 -25.02
C ALA A 167 -6.31 12.45 -24.28
N ASP A 168 -5.68 13.34 -25.04
CA ASP A 168 -5.08 14.60 -24.58
C ASP A 168 -3.95 14.42 -23.56
N TYR A 169 -3.06 13.46 -23.80
CA TYR A 169 -1.89 13.26 -22.94
C TYR A 169 -0.92 14.44 -23.06
N ILE A 170 -0.73 15.15 -21.97
CA ILE A 170 0.23 16.24 -21.85
C ILE A 170 1.10 16.00 -20.63
N TRP A 171 2.39 15.82 -20.84
CA TRP A 171 3.38 15.80 -19.77
C TRP A 171 3.68 17.24 -19.32
N GLN A 172 3.57 17.51 -18.03
CA GLN A 172 3.76 18.86 -17.46
C GLN A 172 5.09 19.02 -16.70
N GLY A 173 5.78 17.93 -16.46
CA GLY A 173 7.02 17.91 -15.69
C GLY A 173 7.04 16.83 -14.65
N THR A 174 8.02 16.87 -13.75
CA THR A 174 8.19 15.86 -12.70
C THR A 174 8.05 16.50 -11.33
N SER A 175 7.47 15.79 -10.39
CA SER A 175 7.25 16.25 -9.01
C SER A 175 8.53 16.16 -8.19
N ASP A 176 8.92 17.26 -7.55
CA ASP A 176 10.08 17.33 -6.65
C ASP A 176 9.77 16.88 -5.20
N ALA A 177 8.61 16.31 -4.95
CA ALA A 177 8.25 15.86 -3.62
C ALA A 177 9.18 14.73 -3.13
N LEU A 178 9.49 14.73 -1.84
CA LEU A 178 10.45 13.81 -1.22
C LEU A 178 10.26 12.33 -1.60
N PRO A 179 9.03 11.76 -1.66
CA PRO A 179 8.86 10.36 -2.05
C PRO A 179 9.40 10.04 -3.45
N TYR A 180 9.18 10.92 -4.42
CA TYR A 180 9.66 10.71 -5.80
C TYR A 180 11.17 10.89 -5.92
N ARG A 181 11.75 11.86 -5.18
CA ARG A 181 13.22 12.03 -5.10
C ARG A 181 13.88 10.80 -4.51
N LEU A 182 13.33 10.22 -3.46
CA LEU A 182 13.82 8.97 -2.87
C LEU A 182 13.67 7.78 -3.83
N TYR A 183 12.56 7.71 -4.55
CA TYR A 183 12.35 6.70 -5.59
C TYR A 183 13.43 6.78 -6.67
N HIS A 184 13.68 7.97 -7.24
CA HIS A 184 14.70 8.16 -8.26
C HIS A 184 16.11 7.88 -7.73
N LEU A 185 16.39 8.24 -6.47
CA LEU A 185 17.65 7.89 -5.82
C LEU A 185 17.83 6.38 -5.71
N ARG A 186 16.79 5.66 -5.29
CA ARG A 186 16.79 4.19 -5.24
C ARG A 186 17.04 3.57 -6.61
N GLN A 187 16.38 4.06 -7.65
CA GLN A 187 16.57 3.62 -9.02
C GLN A 187 18.02 3.88 -9.51
N ALA A 188 18.58 5.05 -9.18
CA ALA A 188 19.95 5.37 -9.52
C ALA A 188 20.96 4.41 -8.84
N PHE A 189 20.70 4.02 -7.59
CA PHE A 189 21.50 3.00 -6.90
C PHE A 189 21.34 1.61 -7.54
N ALA A 190 20.11 1.18 -7.86
CA ALA A 190 19.88 -0.08 -8.53
C ALA A 190 20.63 -0.14 -9.87
N LYS A 191 20.52 0.92 -10.68
CA LYS A 191 21.26 1.02 -11.96
C LYS A 191 22.77 0.98 -11.78
N ARG A 192 23.31 1.54 -10.70
CA ARG A 192 24.77 1.42 -10.42
C ARG A 192 25.16 0.00 -10.07
N LEU A 193 24.32 -0.77 -9.37
CA LEU A 193 24.61 -2.18 -9.10
C LEU A 193 24.78 -2.97 -10.40
N THR A 194 23.96 -2.71 -11.42
CA THR A 194 24.10 -3.38 -12.74
C THR A 194 25.39 -3.03 -13.47
N THR A 195 26.04 -1.93 -13.10
CA THR A 195 27.33 -1.53 -13.70
C THR A 195 28.52 -2.30 -13.08
N TYR A 196 28.43 -2.64 -11.80
CA TYR A 196 29.54 -3.27 -11.06
C TYR A 196 29.36 -4.78 -10.84
N LEU A 197 28.17 -5.30 -10.98
CA LEU A 197 27.85 -6.70 -10.79
C LEU A 197 27.42 -7.36 -12.10
N PRO A 198 27.65 -8.67 -12.25
CA PRO A 198 27.09 -9.43 -13.37
C PRO A 198 25.57 -9.28 -13.40
N GLN A 199 25.01 -9.15 -14.60
CA GLN A 199 23.59 -8.81 -14.81
C GLN A 199 22.62 -9.76 -14.07
N ASN A 200 22.95 -11.04 -13.98
CA ASN A 200 22.17 -12.05 -13.27
C ASN A 200 22.16 -11.85 -11.74
N LEU A 201 23.20 -11.27 -11.15
CA LEU A 201 23.30 -11.03 -9.71
C LEU A 201 22.79 -9.62 -9.34
N ALA A 202 22.97 -8.65 -10.22
CA ALA A 202 22.58 -7.26 -9.96
C ALA A 202 21.07 -7.12 -9.65
N GLY A 203 20.20 -7.83 -10.38
CA GLY A 203 18.77 -7.84 -10.14
C GLY A 203 18.40 -8.45 -8.78
N VAL A 204 19.08 -9.51 -8.37
CA VAL A 204 18.89 -10.14 -7.06
C VAL A 204 19.32 -9.21 -5.93
N GLU A 205 20.52 -8.60 -6.05
CA GLU A 205 21.03 -7.65 -5.06
C GLU A 205 20.17 -6.39 -4.96
N ALA A 206 19.69 -5.85 -6.08
CA ALA A 206 18.78 -4.72 -6.09
C ALA A 206 17.45 -5.06 -5.39
N ALA A 207 16.89 -6.26 -5.63
CA ALA A 207 15.69 -6.73 -4.96
C ALA A 207 15.90 -6.90 -3.44
N MET A 208 17.04 -7.48 -3.03
CA MET A 208 17.33 -7.74 -1.61
C MET A 208 17.69 -6.48 -0.82
N LEU A 209 18.46 -5.56 -1.38
CA LEU A 209 18.96 -4.37 -0.67
C LEU A 209 18.00 -3.18 -0.78
N LEU A 210 17.40 -2.99 -1.95
CA LEU A 210 16.61 -1.82 -2.28
C LEU A 210 15.11 -2.12 -2.43
N GLY A 211 14.71 -3.39 -2.45
CA GLY A 211 13.35 -3.81 -2.78
C GLY A 211 12.96 -3.58 -4.24
N GLU A 212 13.95 -3.30 -5.11
CA GLU A 212 13.74 -3.05 -6.53
C GLU A 212 13.76 -4.36 -7.31
N LYS A 213 12.62 -4.71 -7.91
CA LYS A 213 12.43 -6.01 -8.59
C LYS A 213 12.33 -5.89 -10.10
N SER A 214 12.45 -4.70 -10.66
CA SER A 214 12.30 -4.48 -12.11
C SER A 214 13.38 -5.21 -12.92
N GLU A 215 14.58 -5.38 -12.36
CA GLU A 215 15.70 -6.08 -12.98
C GLU A 215 15.80 -7.57 -12.59
N LEU A 216 14.86 -8.07 -11.78
CA LEU A 216 14.82 -9.47 -11.39
C LEU A 216 14.16 -10.30 -12.50
N THR A 217 14.90 -11.26 -13.05
CA THR A 217 14.36 -12.18 -14.08
C THR A 217 13.31 -13.12 -13.48
N ASP A 218 12.35 -13.55 -14.32
CA ASP A 218 11.32 -14.53 -13.91
C ASP A 218 11.95 -15.83 -13.43
N GLU A 219 13.06 -16.27 -14.03
CA GLU A 219 13.81 -17.47 -13.65
C GLU A 219 14.31 -17.38 -12.20
N TRP A 220 14.90 -16.26 -11.80
CA TRP A 220 15.33 -16.04 -10.43
C TRP A 220 14.14 -15.96 -9.48
N SER A 221 13.09 -15.24 -9.87
CA SER A 221 11.86 -15.14 -9.06
C SER A 221 11.26 -16.51 -8.78
N ASP A 222 11.17 -17.38 -9.77
CA ASP A 222 10.64 -18.73 -9.65
C ASP A 222 11.58 -19.65 -8.86
N THR A 223 12.90 -19.49 -9.02
CA THR A 223 13.90 -20.23 -8.24
C THR A 223 13.77 -19.91 -6.75
N PHE A 224 13.68 -18.63 -6.38
CA PHE A 224 13.48 -18.20 -4.99
C PHE A 224 12.15 -18.69 -4.41
N ARG A 225 11.09 -18.68 -5.24
CA ARG A 225 9.77 -19.19 -4.84
C ARG A 225 9.80 -20.69 -4.59
N THR A 226 10.39 -21.46 -5.51
CA THR A 226 10.48 -22.91 -5.43
C THR A 226 11.36 -23.36 -4.26
N ALA A 227 12.45 -22.62 -3.99
CA ALA A 227 13.32 -22.85 -2.83
C ALA A 227 12.67 -22.42 -1.50
N GLY A 228 11.49 -21.78 -1.51
CA GLY A 228 10.81 -21.30 -0.30
C GLY A 228 11.45 -20.09 0.36
N ILE A 229 12.40 -19.43 -0.31
CA ILE A 229 13.15 -18.27 0.20
C ILE A 229 12.74 -16.96 -0.46
N ALA A 230 11.60 -16.91 -1.13
CA ALA A 230 11.07 -15.71 -1.79
C ALA A 230 10.93 -14.50 -0.83
N HIS A 231 10.81 -14.75 0.48
CA HIS A 231 10.78 -13.69 1.50
C HIS A 231 12.11 -12.92 1.62
N LEU A 232 13.23 -13.48 1.17
CA LEU A 232 14.52 -12.78 1.14
C LEU A 232 14.56 -11.69 0.05
N LEU A 233 13.75 -11.82 -1.01
CA LEU A 233 13.59 -10.80 -2.05
C LEU A 233 12.73 -9.62 -1.59
N ALA A 234 12.02 -9.75 -0.48
CA ALA A 234 11.43 -8.60 0.18
C ALA A 234 12.48 -7.98 1.09
N VAL A 235 12.58 -6.63 1.09
CA VAL A 235 13.44 -5.94 2.05
C VAL A 235 13.01 -6.39 3.45
N SER A 236 13.78 -7.31 4.03
CA SER A 236 13.45 -7.82 5.35
C SER A 236 13.86 -6.80 6.40
N GLY A 237 13.06 -6.68 7.46
CA GLY A 237 13.43 -5.85 8.61
C GLY A 237 14.81 -6.20 9.18
N LEU A 238 15.32 -7.42 8.93
CA LEU A 238 16.67 -7.85 9.30
C LEU A 238 17.75 -7.09 8.50
N HIS A 239 17.59 -6.92 7.19
CA HIS A 239 18.56 -6.16 6.37
C HIS A 239 18.61 -4.70 6.81
N VAL A 240 17.46 -4.08 7.04
CA VAL A 240 17.37 -2.71 7.57
C VAL A 240 18.00 -2.63 8.96
N ALA A 241 17.71 -3.57 9.85
CA ALA A 241 18.29 -3.63 11.20
C ALA A 241 19.82 -3.82 11.15
N LEU A 242 20.32 -4.64 10.23
CA LEU A 242 21.76 -4.88 10.04
C LEU A 242 22.45 -3.63 9.51
N LEU A 243 21.89 -2.96 8.50
CA LEU A 243 22.40 -1.69 8.00
C LEU A 243 22.39 -0.61 9.09
N CYS A 244 21.28 -0.44 9.81
CA CYS A 244 21.21 0.49 10.94
C CYS A 244 22.22 0.13 12.04
N GLY A 245 22.45 -1.15 12.30
CA GLY A 245 23.44 -1.65 13.25
C GLY A 245 24.88 -1.32 12.83
N LEU A 246 25.24 -1.54 11.57
CA LEU A 246 26.55 -1.19 11.02
C LEU A 246 26.83 0.32 11.13
N PHE A 247 25.86 1.16 10.76
CA PHE A 247 25.97 2.61 10.93
C PHE A 247 26.10 3.03 12.40
N ALA A 248 25.40 2.35 13.31
CA ALA A 248 25.49 2.59 14.74
C ALA A 248 26.86 2.20 15.32
N MET A 249 27.46 1.10 14.84
CA MET A 249 28.78 0.63 15.26
C MET A 249 29.92 1.53 14.78
N GLY A 250 29.83 2.09 13.56
CA GLY A 250 30.85 2.98 13.01
C GLY A 250 30.93 4.34 13.70
N GLN A 251 30.00 4.67 14.54
CA GLN A 251 29.90 5.99 15.19
C GLN A 251 30.24 5.97 16.68
N GLY A 252 31.36 5.52 17.09
CA GLY A 252 31.90 5.57 18.46
C GLY A 252 30.96 5.96 19.63
N ARG A 253 31.22 5.43 20.78
CA ARG A 253 30.43 5.40 22.05
C ARG A 253 30.00 6.75 22.67
N ARG A 254 30.26 7.91 22.03
CA ARG A 254 30.23 9.22 22.73
C ARG A 254 28.90 9.98 22.78
N SER A 255 27.85 9.53 22.13
CA SER A 255 26.53 10.18 22.30
C SER A 255 25.36 9.22 22.07
N ARG A 256 24.52 9.04 23.08
CA ARG A 256 23.33 8.18 23.01
C ARG A 256 22.21 8.72 22.14
N PHE A 257 22.18 10.02 21.88
CA PHE A 257 21.18 10.67 21.02
C PHE A 257 21.83 11.83 20.28
N SER A 258 22.22 11.61 19.03
CA SER A 258 22.53 12.74 18.14
C SER A 258 21.47 12.78 17.03
N VAL A 259 20.92 13.97 16.80
CA VAL A 259 19.94 14.24 15.73
C VAL A 259 20.37 13.67 14.38
N PRO A 260 21.65 13.77 13.94
CA PRO A 260 22.09 13.19 12.67
C PRO A 260 22.00 11.66 12.62
N ARG A 261 22.11 10.94 13.74
CA ARG A 261 21.94 9.46 13.77
C ARG A 261 20.51 9.06 13.53
N VAL A 262 19.58 9.73 14.22
CA VAL A 262 18.15 9.47 14.07
C VAL A 262 17.72 9.80 12.65
N LEU A 263 18.18 10.90 12.08
CA LEU A 263 17.90 11.29 10.70
C LEU A 263 18.45 10.26 9.72
N LEU A 264 19.68 9.78 9.91
CA LEU A 264 20.27 8.75 9.04
C LEU A 264 19.50 7.43 9.11
N GLN A 265 19.10 7.00 10.32
CA GLN A 265 18.29 5.80 10.49
C GLN A 265 16.91 5.94 9.85
N ILE A 266 16.26 7.09 10.00
CA ILE A 266 14.99 7.39 9.34
C ILE A 266 15.16 7.39 7.82
N THR A 267 16.24 7.97 7.30
CA THR A 267 16.53 7.99 5.85
C THR A 267 16.72 6.57 5.30
N VAL A 268 17.46 5.72 6.02
CA VAL A 268 17.65 4.29 5.62
C VAL A 268 16.33 3.51 5.71
N LEU A 269 15.45 3.82 6.65
CA LEU A 269 14.12 3.21 6.76
C LEU A 269 13.15 3.68 5.67
N LEU A 270 13.36 4.86 5.11
CA LEU A 270 12.51 5.45 4.06
C LEU A 270 12.99 5.13 2.64
N LEU A 271 14.24 4.66 2.48
CA LEU A 271 14.78 4.11 1.23
C LEU A 271 14.32 2.68 0.99
#